data_51ca638a6f53a488adba5ac265052e8f
#
_entry.id   51ca638a6f53a488adba5ac265052e8f
#
_cell.length_a   1.000
_cell.length_b   1.000
_cell.length_c   1.000
_cell.angle_alpha   90.00
_cell.angle_beta   90.00
_cell.angle_gamma   90.00
#
_symmetry.space_group_name_H-M   'P 1'
#
loop_
_entity.id
_entity.type
_entity.pdbx_description
1 polymer ?
#
loop_
_entity_poly.entity_id
_entity_poly.type
_entity_poly.pdbx_seq_one_letter_code
_entity_poly.pdbx_strand_id
1 'polypeptide(L)'
;MKGIILAGGAGTRLYPLTMVTSKQLLPVYDKPRIYYPLSTLMLAGIQDILIISTPTDTPRFEALLGDGSQYGLHLQYKVQPSPDGLAQAFILGEEFINGEPCAMVLGDNIFYGAGFSKRLKSAAANAEAGRSTVFGYYVTDPERFGVVAFDENGQATSIEEKPAQPKSNYAVTGLYFYSKDVCEKAKQVKPSARGELEITTLNEMYLQEGKLDVQLLGRGYAWLDTGTMDSLVEAADFVRMIEQRQGIKISAPEEIAYKYGWINRGKLLESAERYGKSPYGQHLRNVADDRLKY
;
A
#
# COMPACT_ATOMS: atom_id res chain seq x y z
N MET A 1 -5.48 -13.64 7.00
CA MET A 1 -5.69 -12.22 6.55
C MET A 1 -5.36 -12.10 5.08
N LYS A 2 -6.16 -11.40 4.32
CA LYS A 2 -5.99 -11.13 2.88
C LYS A 2 -5.42 -9.71 2.67
N GLY A 3 -4.78 -9.48 1.52
CA GLY A 3 -4.28 -8.16 1.13
C GLY A 3 -4.87 -7.72 -0.20
N ILE A 4 -5.13 -6.42 -0.36
CA ILE A 4 -5.52 -5.80 -1.62
C ILE A 4 -4.53 -4.70 -1.97
N ILE A 5 -4.05 -4.70 -3.20
CA ILE A 5 -3.39 -3.54 -3.81
C ILE A 5 -4.37 -2.92 -4.79
N LEU A 6 -4.82 -1.70 -4.51
CA LEU A 6 -5.67 -0.98 -5.45
C LEU A 6 -4.79 -0.17 -6.41
N ALA A 7 -4.63 -0.71 -7.61
CA ALA A 7 -3.75 -0.20 -8.65
C ALA A 7 -4.55 0.35 -9.85
N GLY A 8 -5.72 0.92 -9.59
CA GLY A 8 -6.60 1.52 -10.58
C GLY A 8 -6.36 3.01 -10.79
N GLY A 9 -7.27 3.62 -11.56
CA GLY A 9 -7.31 5.04 -11.88
C GLY A 9 -6.52 5.42 -13.13
N ALA A 10 -7.02 6.41 -13.87
CA ALA A 10 -6.48 6.84 -15.17
C ALA A 10 -5.13 7.57 -15.09
N GLY A 11 -4.71 8.01 -13.90
CA GLY A 11 -3.41 8.68 -13.73
C GLY A 11 -3.27 10.01 -14.49
N THR A 12 -4.35 10.71 -14.76
CA THR A 12 -4.36 11.93 -15.63
C THR A 12 -3.45 13.04 -15.13
N ARG A 13 -3.21 13.14 -13.81
CA ARG A 13 -2.27 14.10 -13.23
C ARG A 13 -0.80 13.84 -13.62
N LEU A 14 -0.51 12.65 -14.17
CA LEU A 14 0.81 12.22 -14.63
C LEU A 14 0.89 12.17 -16.18
N TYR A 15 -0.07 12.75 -16.91
CA TYR A 15 0.06 12.85 -18.36
C TYR A 15 1.23 13.76 -18.75
N PRO A 16 2.02 13.40 -19.82
CA PRO A 16 1.81 12.29 -20.75
C PRO A 16 2.38 10.94 -20.32
N LEU A 17 3.04 10.80 -19.16
CA LEU A 17 3.72 9.55 -18.74
C LEU A 17 2.76 8.34 -18.67
N THR A 18 1.52 8.58 -18.30
CA THR A 18 0.50 7.53 -18.09
C THR A 18 -0.46 7.34 -19.27
N MET A 19 -0.18 7.93 -20.44
CA MET A 19 -1.04 7.76 -21.63
C MET A 19 -1.04 6.31 -22.16
N VAL A 20 0.04 5.57 -21.92
CA VAL A 20 0.22 4.20 -22.45
C VAL A 20 0.59 3.17 -21.36
N THR A 21 0.61 3.58 -20.10
CA THR A 21 0.95 2.69 -18.98
C THR A 21 0.28 3.14 -17.68
N SER A 22 0.05 2.18 -16.79
CA SER A 22 -0.41 2.47 -15.44
C SER A 22 0.60 3.32 -14.67
N LYS A 23 0.10 4.27 -13.85
CA LYS A 23 0.95 5.04 -12.95
C LYS A 23 1.74 4.15 -11.97
N GLN A 24 1.22 2.99 -11.60
CA GLN A 24 1.88 2.04 -10.69
C GLN A 24 3.00 1.21 -11.36
N LEU A 25 3.09 1.27 -12.69
CA LEU A 25 4.20 0.66 -13.46
C LEU A 25 5.32 1.65 -13.76
N LEU A 26 5.11 2.94 -13.52
CA LEU A 26 6.18 3.95 -13.63
C LEU A 26 7.30 3.63 -12.63
N PRO A 27 8.56 3.89 -13.00
CA PRO A 27 9.68 3.67 -12.09
C PRO A 27 9.68 4.69 -10.95
N VAL A 28 10.02 4.21 -9.75
CA VAL A 28 10.48 5.06 -8.66
C VAL A 28 11.89 4.62 -8.34
N TYR A 29 12.86 5.41 -8.80
CA TYR A 29 14.29 5.15 -8.78
C TYR A 29 14.67 3.86 -9.57
N ASP A 30 14.79 2.71 -8.91
CA ASP A 30 15.39 1.49 -9.45
C ASP A 30 14.41 0.34 -9.72
N LYS A 31 13.12 0.55 -9.42
CA LYS A 31 12.10 -0.48 -9.59
C LYS A 31 10.72 0.09 -9.92
N PRO A 32 9.78 -0.71 -10.48
CA PRO A 32 8.39 -0.30 -10.68
C PRO A 32 7.72 0.06 -9.35
N ARG A 33 6.90 1.11 -9.37
CA ARG A 33 6.20 1.62 -8.18
C ARG A 33 5.40 0.55 -7.43
N ILE A 34 4.79 -0.39 -8.14
CA ILE A 34 3.98 -1.47 -7.54
C ILE A 34 4.77 -2.34 -6.52
N TYR A 35 6.10 -2.38 -6.60
CA TYR A 35 6.93 -3.13 -5.65
C TYR A 35 6.87 -2.57 -4.23
N TYR A 36 6.62 -1.26 -4.08
CA TYR A 36 6.52 -0.63 -2.76
C TYR A 36 5.27 -1.05 -1.99
N PRO A 37 4.03 -0.90 -2.53
CA PRO A 37 2.84 -1.39 -1.86
C PRO A 37 2.83 -2.92 -1.70
N LEU A 38 3.38 -3.68 -2.67
CA LEU A 38 3.54 -5.13 -2.53
C LEU A 38 4.40 -5.45 -1.30
N SER A 39 5.56 -4.82 -1.17
CA SER A 39 6.46 -4.97 -0.02
C SER A 39 5.81 -4.57 1.29
N THR A 40 4.96 -3.54 1.28
CA THR A 40 4.22 -3.10 2.48
C THR A 40 3.31 -4.21 3.01
N LEU A 41 2.54 -4.88 2.15
CA LEU A 41 1.72 -6.02 2.55
C LEU A 41 2.57 -7.21 2.98
N MET A 42 3.67 -7.49 2.29
CA MET A 42 4.62 -8.54 2.68
C MET A 42 5.21 -8.30 4.07
N LEU A 43 5.60 -7.06 4.40
CA LEU A 43 6.10 -6.68 5.72
C LEU A 43 5.05 -6.85 6.84
N ALA A 44 3.77 -6.78 6.49
CA ALA A 44 2.66 -7.13 7.41
C ALA A 44 2.53 -8.65 7.63
N GLY A 45 3.21 -9.48 6.84
CA GLY A 45 3.11 -10.94 6.88
C GLY A 45 2.03 -11.51 5.96
N ILE A 46 1.52 -10.75 5.01
CA ILE A 46 0.42 -11.13 4.12
C ILE A 46 0.99 -11.76 2.84
N GLN A 47 0.54 -12.99 2.53
CA GLN A 47 0.98 -13.74 1.36
C GLN A 47 -0.12 -13.88 0.29
N ASP A 48 -1.40 -13.86 0.67
CA ASP A 48 -2.53 -13.88 -0.27
C ASP A 48 -2.90 -12.43 -0.64
N ILE A 49 -2.64 -12.02 -1.88
CA ILE A 49 -2.79 -10.63 -2.31
C ILE A 49 -3.59 -10.56 -3.62
N LEU A 50 -4.62 -9.72 -3.63
CA LEU A 50 -5.41 -9.37 -4.81
C LEU A 50 -4.95 -8.02 -5.36
N ILE A 51 -4.59 -7.97 -6.62
CA ILE A 51 -4.28 -6.73 -7.34
C ILE A 51 -5.51 -6.33 -8.15
N ILE A 52 -6.11 -5.19 -7.81
CA ILE A 52 -7.26 -4.65 -8.50
C ILE A 52 -6.79 -3.51 -9.41
N SER A 53 -7.03 -3.62 -10.72
CA SER A 53 -6.58 -2.63 -11.70
C SER A 53 -7.58 -2.44 -12.85
N THR A 54 -7.24 -1.55 -13.78
CA THR A 54 -8.04 -1.28 -14.97
C THR A 54 -8.01 -2.47 -15.93
N PRO A 55 -8.99 -2.60 -16.84
CA PRO A 55 -8.97 -3.65 -17.87
C PRO A 55 -7.68 -3.64 -18.72
N THR A 56 -7.17 -2.44 -19.02
CA THR A 56 -5.96 -2.26 -19.85
C THR A 56 -4.67 -2.63 -19.13
N ASP A 57 -4.60 -2.39 -17.82
CA ASP A 57 -3.35 -2.54 -17.07
C ASP A 57 -3.24 -3.87 -16.32
N THR A 58 -4.35 -4.55 -16.02
CA THR A 58 -4.34 -5.85 -15.35
C THR A 58 -3.40 -6.86 -16.05
N PRO A 59 -3.43 -7.04 -17.39
CA PRO A 59 -2.50 -7.97 -18.05
C PRO A 59 -1.02 -7.58 -17.90
N ARG A 60 -0.72 -6.29 -17.71
CA ARG A 60 0.66 -5.81 -17.51
C ARG A 60 1.16 -6.14 -16.11
N PHE A 61 0.29 -6.07 -15.10
CA PHE A 61 0.64 -6.52 -13.75
C PHE A 61 0.83 -8.03 -13.69
N GLU A 62 -0.02 -8.80 -14.38
CA GLU A 62 0.14 -10.25 -14.52
C GLU A 62 1.47 -10.62 -15.20
N ALA A 63 1.84 -9.91 -16.27
CA ALA A 63 3.11 -10.12 -16.97
C ALA A 63 4.33 -9.77 -16.10
N LEU A 64 4.22 -8.74 -15.22
CA LEU A 64 5.33 -8.31 -14.35
C LEU A 64 5.50 -9.25 -13.14
N LEU A 65 4.39 -9.56 -12.46
CA LEU A 65 4.39 -10.16 -11.12
C LEU A 65 4.04 -11.66 -11.14
N GLY A 66 3.48 -12.17 -12.25
CA GLY A 66 3.07 -13.57 -12.39
C GLY A 66 2.05 -13.98 -11.32
N ASP A 67 2.16 -15.22 -10.87
CA ASP A 67 1.33 -15.76 -9.78
C ASP A 67 1.89 -15.45 -8.37
N GLY A 68 3.04 -14.76 -8.29
CA GLY A 68 3.69 -14.40 -7.03
C GLY A 68 4.61 -15.48 -6.45
N SER A 69 4.70 -16.66 -7.06
CA SER A 69 5.47 -17.80 -6.54
C SER A 69 6.97 -17.48 -6.37
N GLN A 70 7.53 -16.57 -7.17
CA GLN A 70 8.90 -16.08 -7.04
C GLN A 70 9.15 -15.31 -5.75
N TYR A 71 8.09 -14.81 -5.11
CA TYR A 71 8.11 -14.11 -3.82
C TYR A 71 7.52 -14.97 -2.69
N GLY A 72 7.13 -16.22 -2.96
CA GLY A 72 6.38 -17.03 -2.00
C GLY A 72 4.99 -16.47 -1.68
N LEU A 73 4.39 -15.74 -2.63
CA LEU A 73 3.06 -15.16 -2.56
C LEU A 73 2.08 -15.94 -3.44
N HIS A 74 0.77 -15.72 -3.17
CA HIS A 74 -0.33 -16.13 -4.02
C HIS A 74 -1.01 -14.86 -4.54
N LEU A 75 -0.65 -14.43 -5.75
CA LEU A 75 -1.23 -13.26 -6.39
C LEU A 75 -2.46 -13.64 -7.20
N GLN A 76 -3.52 -12.87 -7.03
CA GLN A 76 -4.71 -12.88 -7.88
C GLN A 76 -4.94 -11.49 -8.45
N TYR A 77 -5.70 -11.43 -9.54
CA TYR A 77 -5.94 -10.20 -10.27
C TYR A 77 -7.43 -10.02 -10.51
N LYS A 78 -7.92 -8.79 -10.36
CA LYS A 78 -9.32 -8.43 -10.61
C LYS A 78 -9.40 -7.12 -11.38
N VAL A 79 -10.28 -7.09 -12.35
CA VAL A 79 -10.54 -5.87 -13.12
C VAL A 79 -11.51 -4.98 -12.35
N GLN A 80 -11.17 -3.70 -12.20
CA GLN A 80 -12.07 -2.63 -11.80
C GLN A 80 -12.58 -1.95 -13.07
N PRO A 81 -13.86 -2.12 -13.46
CA PRO A 81 -14.39 -1.58 -14.72
C PRO A 81 -14.44 -0.05 -14.74
N SER A 82 -14.75 0.57 -13.60
CA SER A 82 -14.85 2.01 -13.40
C SER A 82 -14.30 2.41 -12.04
N PRO A 83 -13.69 3.60 -11.92
CA PRO A 83 -13.09 4.06 -10.64
C PRO A 83 -14.15 4.68 -9.72
N ASP A 84 -15.07 3.84 -9.20
CA ASP A 84 -16.23 4.29 -8.43
C ASP A 84 -15.90 4.53 -6.93
N GLY A 85 -14.64 4.69 -6.60
CA GLY A 85 -14.15 4.98 -5.25
C GLY A 85 -13.35 3.84 -4.62
N LEU A 86 -12.65 4.15 -3.51
CA LEU A 86 -11.73 3.19 -2.89
C LEU A 86 -12.46 2.05 -2.17
N ALA A 87 -13.62 2.30 -1.58
CA ALA A 87 -14.39 1.27 -0.88
C ALA A 87 -14.93 0.18 -1.84
N GLN A 88 -15.07 0.48 -3.14
CA GLN A 88 -15.45 -0.50 -4.16
C GLN A 88 -14.49 -1.72 -4.19
N ALA A 89 -13.22 -1.53 -3.82
CA ALA A 89 -12.24 -2.60 -3.81
C ALA A 89 -12.66 -3.79 -2.94
N PHE A 90 -13.34 -3.56 -1.82
CA PHE A 90 -13.83 -4.61 -0.94
C PHE A 90 -15.06 -5.34 -1.50
N ILE A 91 -15.87 -4.65 -2.29
CA ILE A 91 -17.02 -5.23 -2.99
C ILE A 91 -16.52 -6.13 -4.12
N LEU A 92 -15.58 -5.63 -4.94
CA LEU A 92 -14.97 -6.40 -6.02
C LEU A 92 -14.16 -7.60 -5.51
N GLY A 93 -13.50 -7.43 -4.35
CA GLY A 93 -12.64 -8.43 -3.73
C GLY A 93 -13.37 -9.39 -2.79
N GLU A 94 -14.70 -9.32 -2.64
CA GLU A 94 -15.43 -10.08 -1.62
C GLU A 94 -15.18 -11.59 -1.66
N GLU A 95 -15.22 -12.17 -2.86
CA GLU A 95 -14.95 -13.60 -3.05
C GLU A 95 -13.54 -13.99 -2.60
N PHE A 96 -12.53 -13.15 -2.92
CA PHE A 96 -11.15 -13.34 -2.50
C PHE A 96 -10.97 -13.16 -0.99
N ILE A 97 -11.61 -12.15 -0.40
CA ILE A 97 -11.55 -11.83 1.04
C ILE A 97 -12.22 -12.97 1.84
N ASN A 98 -13.32 -13.50 1.37
CA ASN A 98 -14.02 -14.67 1.93
C ASN A 98 -14.24 -14.58 3.45
N GLY A 99 -14.67 -13.41 3.94
CA GLY A 99 -14.95 -13.18 5.36
C GLY A 99 -13.72 -13.16 6.28
N GLU A 100 -12.51 -13.05 5.73
CA GLU A 100 -11.28 -12.84 6.50
C GLU A 100 -11.04 -11.34 6.75
N PRO A 101 -10.23 -10.97 7.76
CA PRO A 101 -9.67 -9.63 7.86
C PRO A 101 -8.86 -9.27 6.62
N CYS A 102 -8.91 -8.00 6.19
CA CYS A 102 -8.29 -7.56 4.96
C CYS A 102 -7.50 -6.28 5.16
N ALA A 103 -6.25 -6.26 4.66
CA ALA A 103 -5.49 -5.03 4.50
C ALA A 103 -5.61 -4.52 3.05
N MET A 104 -5.70 -3.20 2.89
CA MET A 104 -5.63 -2.56 1.58
C MET A 104 -4.54 -1.49 1.57
N VAL A 105 -3.77 -1.45 0.49
CA VAL A 105 -2.80 -0.39 0.22
C VAL A 105 -3.04 0.20 -1.17
N LEU A 106 -2.93 1.52 -1.27
CA LEU A 106 -3.00 2.20 -2.56
C LEU A 106 -1.71 2.01 -3.33
N GLY A 107 -1.83 1.68 -4.61
CA GLY A 107 -0.73 1.28 -5.49
C GLY A 107 0.29 2.38 -5.80
N ASP A 108 0.02 3.62 -5.39
CA ASP A 108 0.91 4.79 -5.55
C ASP A 108 1.46 5.32 -4.22
N ASN A 109 1.27 4.60 -3.12
CA ASN A 109 1.78 4.97 -1.81
C ASN A 109 3.07 4.22 -1.48
N ILE A 110 4.05 4.96 -0.98
CA ILE A 110 5.34 4.45 -0.53
C ILE A 110 5.49 4.78 0.94
N PHE A 111 5.89 3.77 1.72
CA PHE A 111 6.13 3.90 3.14
C PHE A 111 7.58 3.50 3.47
N TYR A 112 8.22 4.28 4.33
CA TYR A 112 9.54 3.98 4.85
C TYR A 112 9.66 4.44 6.31
N GLY A 113 10.31 3.65 7.15
CA GLY A 113 10.56 4.02 8.53
C GLY A 113 11.05 2.85 9.37
N ALA A 114 11.86 3.16 10.38
CA ALA A 114 12.37 2.15 11.31
C ALA A 114 11.24 1.52 12.12
N GLY A 115 11.21 0.18 12.19
CA GLY A 115 10.18 -0.55 12.93
C GLY A 115 8.80 -0.57 12.25
N PHE A 116 8.69 -0.17 10.99
CA PHE A 116 7.40 -0.13 10.27
C PHE A 116 6.73 -1.51 10.23
N SER A 117 7.47 -2.60 10.00
CA SER A 117 6.93 -3.97 10.02
C SER A 117 6.25 -4.33 11.35
N LYS A 118 6.76 -3.84 12.48
CA LYS A 118 6.13 -4.05 13.80
C LYS A 118 4.76 -3.37 13.88
N ARG A 119 4.64 -2.15 13.35
CA ARG A 119 3.36 -1.43 13.30
C ARG A 119 2.35 -2.12 12.39
N LEU A 120 2.80 -2.60 11.23
CA LEU A 120 1.95 -3.36 10.30
C LEU A 120 1.42 -4.64 10.94
N LYS A 121 2.27 -5.40 11.62
CA LYS A 121 1.87 -6.62 12.35
C LYS A 121 0.90 -6.32 13.50
N SER A 122 1.08 -5.19 14.19
CA SER A 122 0.13 -4.73 15.21
C SER A 122 -1.23 -4.40 14.60
N ALA A 123 -1.26 -3.72 13.46
CA ALA A 123 -2.50 -3.41 12.74
C ALA A 123 -3.21 -4.68 12.23
N ALA A 124 -2.44 -5.66 11.75
CA ALA A 124 -2.96 -6.97 11.37
C ALA A 124 -3.60 -7.70 12.56
N ALA A 125 -2.94 -7.72 13.70
CA ALA A 125 -3.47 -8.33 14.93
C ALA A 125 -4.75 -7.61 15.42
N ASN A 126 -4.82 -6.28 15.32
CA ASN A 126 -6.04 -5.52 15.61
C ASN A 126 -7.20 -5.96 14.70
N ALA A 127 -6.94 -6.11 13.40
CA ALA A 127 -7.96 -6.53 12.43
C ALA A 127 -8.49 -7.95 12.73
N GLU A 128 -7.62 -8.87 13.12
CA GLU A 128 -7.99 -10.21 13.58
C GLU A 128 -8.81 -10.18 14.88
N ALA A 129 -8.53 -9.21 15.76
CA ALA A 129 -9.29 -8.97 16.98
C ALA A 129 -10.61 -8.20 16.77
N GLY A 130 -11.00 -7.90 15.52
CA GLY A 130 -12.26 -7.23 15.18
C GLY A 130 -12.19 -5.69 15.25
N ARG A 131 -10.99 -5.11 15.26
CA ARG A 131 -10.76 -3.66 15.23
C ARG A 131 -10.04 -3.28 13.92
N SER A 132 -10.43 -2.17 13.35
CA SER A 132 -9.77 -1.65 12.14
C SER A 132 -8.68 -0.65 12.49
N THR A 133 -7.66 -0.53 11.65
CA THR A 133 -6.55 0.39 11.86
C THR A 133 -6.28 1.19 10.59
N VAL A 134 -6.12 2.51 10.75
CA VAL A 134 -5.62 3.42 9.72
C VAL A 134 -4.38 4.15 10.23
N PHE A 135 -3.61 4.73 9.31
CA PHE A 135 -2.37 5.44 9.66
C PHE A 135 -2.52 6.93 9.37
N GLY A 136 -2.26 7.75 10.38
CA GLY A 136 -2.23 9.20 10.25
C GLY A 136 -0.81 9.73 10.05
N TYR A 137 -0.64 10.67 9.13
CA TYR A 137 0.64 11.32 8.84
C TYR A 137 0.47 12.84 8.80
N TYR A 138 1.38 13.57 9.45
CA TYR A 138 1.32 15.02 9.49
C TYR A 138 1.73 15.61 8.13
N VAL A 139 0.86 16.46 7.56
CA VAL A 139 1.07 17.13 6.27
C VAL A 139 0.83 18.65 6.40
N THR A 140 1.33 19.41 5.44
CA THR A 140 1.14 20.88 5.40
C THR A 140 -0.05 21.31 4.55
N ASP A 141 -0.63 20.37 3.77
CA ASP A 141 -1.73 20.56 2.81
C ASP A 141 -2.87 19.53 3.06
N PRO A 142 -3.43 19.47 4.30
CA PRO A 142 -4.36 18.41 4.70
C PRO A 142 -5.67 18.39 3.89
N GLU A 143 -6.09 19.50 3.30
CA GLU A 143 -7.31 19.63 2.48
C GLU A 143 -7.31 18.72 1.25
N ARG A 144 -6.18 18.13 0.90
CA ARG A 144 -6.08 17.18 -0.23
C ARG A 144 -6.46 15.76 0.12
N PHE A 145 -6.59 15.44 1.40
CA PHE A 145 -6.68 14.08 1.92
C PHE A 145 -7.91 13.89 2.82
N GLY A 146 -8.18 12.65 3.20
CA GLY A 146 -9.00 12.38 4.36
C GLY A 146 -8.25 12.84 5.61
N VAL A 147 -8.89 13.65 6.47
CA VAL A 147 -8.27 14.26 7.65
C VAL A 147 -8.88 13.69 8.91
N VAL A 148 -8.04 13.19 9.83
CA VAL A 148 -8.46 12.72 11.14
C VAL A 148 -8.24 13.81 12.19
N ALA A 149 -9.27 14.08 13.02
CA ALA A 149 -9.17 14.96 14.19
C ALA A 149 -9.12 14.15 15.49
N PHE A 150 -8.50 14.72 16.51
CA PHE A 150 -8.30 14.10 17.81
C PHE A 150 -8.81 14.99 18.94
N ASP A 151 -9.20 14.37 20.05
CA ASP A 151 -9.45 15.07 21.31
C ASP A 151 -8.15 15.31 22.10
N GLU A 152 -8.27 15.88 23.28
CA GLU A 152 -7.15 16.18 24.20
C GLU A 152 -6.43 14.92 24.70
N ASN A 153 -7.10 13.76 24.65
CA ASN A 153 -6.54 12.46 25.05
C ASN A 153 -5.88 11.72 23.87
N GLY A 154 -5.88 12.31 22.67
CA GLY A 154 -5.37 11.70 21.45
C GLY A 154 -6.29 10.64 20.83
N GLN A 155 -7.58 10.62 21.21
CA GLN A 155 -8.58 9.75 20.61
C GLN A 155 -9.12 10.39 19.33
N ALA A 156 -9.25 9.62 18.26
CA ALA A 156 -9.84 10.09 17.02
C ALA A 156 -11.34 10.43 17.23
N THR A 157 -11.74 11.62 16.82
CA THR A 157 -13.12 12.15 17.01
C THR A 157 -13.88 12.29 15.71
N SER A 158 -13.20 12.55 14.60
CA SER A 158 -13.81 12.61 13.26
C SER A 158 -12.80 12.29 12.19
N ILE A 159 -13.29 11.82 11.03
CA ILE A 159 -12.53 11.72 9.79
C ILE A 159 -13.36 12.41 8.70
N GLU A 160 -12.76 13.35 7.96
CA GLU A 160 -13.45 14.13 6.93
C GLU A 160 -12.70 14.02 5.61
N GLU A 161 -13.41 13.71 4.51
CA GLU A 161 -12.82 13.63 3.18
C GLU A 161 -12.60 15.02 2.59
N LYS A 162 -11.37 15.38 2.32
CA LYS A 162 -10.96 16.64 1.68
C LYS A 162 -11.70 17.87 2.21
N PRO A 163 -11.65 18.13 3.51
CA PRO A 163 -12.39 19.21 4.11
C PRO A 163 -11.86 20.56 3.64
N ALA A 164 -12.76 21.50 3.32
CA ALA A 164 -12.36 22.87 2.95
C ALA A 164 -11.69 23.62 4.13
N GLN A 165 -12.01 23.23 5.36
CA GLN A 165 -11.41 23.74 6.59
C GLN A 165 -11.00 22.57 7.47
N PRO A 166 -9.77 22.04 7.30
CA PRO A 166 -9.29 20.88 8.04
C PRO A 166 -9.20 21.14 9.55
N LYS A 167 -9.70 20.22 10.37
CA LYS A 167 -9.64 20.29 11.83
C LYS A 167 -8.28 19.90 12.40
N SER A 168 -7.43 19.30 11.60
CA SER A 168 -6.06 18.90 11.95
C SER A 168 -5.17 18.84 10.71
N ASN A 169 -3.86 18.65 10.90
CA ASN A 169 -2.90 18.40 9.84
C ASN A 169 -2.61 16.89 9.64
N TYR A 170 -3.38 15.98 10.24
CA TYR A 170 -3.14 14.55 10.10
C TYR A 170 -3.98 13.97 8.97
N ALA A 171 -3.31 13.73 7.84
CA ALA A 171 -3.88 13.01 6.71
C ALA A 171 -3.95 11.50 7.01
N VAL A 172 -5.05 10.85 6.62
CA VAL A 172 -5.14 9.39 6.58
C VAL A 172 -4.40 8.90 5.34
N THR A 173 -3.40 8.06 5.55
CA THR A 173 -2.59 7.52 4.46
C THR A 173 -3.34 6.45 3.67
N GLY A 174 -2.83 6.07 2.50
CA GLY A 174 -3.41 5.02 1.67
C GLY A 174 -3.10 3.59 2.13
N LEU A 175 -3.15 3.34 3.43
CA LEU A 175 -2.93 2.02 4.03
C LEU A 175 -3.95 1.75 5.14
N TYR A 176 -4.70 0.68 4.99
CA TYR A 176 -5.86 0.35 5.80
C TYR A 176 -5.82 -1.11 6.22
N PHE A 177 -6.21 -1.39 7.47
CA PHE A 177 -6.42 -2.75 7.98
C PHE A 177 -7.82 -2.84 8.55
N TYR A 178 -8.63 -3.75 8.02
CA TYR A 178 -10.03 -3.90 8.39
C TYR A 178 -10.33 -5.29 8.93
N SER A 179 -11.24 -5.34 9.88
CA SER A 179 -11.82 -6.58 10.39
C SER A 179 -12.68 -7.30 9.33
N LYS A 180 -13.06 -8.51 9.62
CA LYS A 180 -13.75 -9.46 8.71
C LYS A 180 -15.06 -8.95 8.10
N ASP A 181 -15.69 -7.93 8.68
CA ASP A 181 -16.97 -7.34 8.26
C ASP A 181 -16.83 -6.23 7.19
N VAL A 182 -15.63 -6.02 6.68
CA VAL A 182 -15.33 -4.91 5.74
C VAL A 182 -16.17 -4.95 4.47
N CYS A 183 -16.42 -6.12 3.89
CA CYS A 183 -17.22 -6.24 2.66
C CYS A 183 -18.68 -5.83 2.90
N GLU A 184 -19.26 -6.26 4.04
CA GLU A 184 -20.63 -5.90 4.41
C GLU A 184 -20.78 -4.41 4.66
N LYS A 185 -19.80 -3.78 5.32
CA LYS A 185 -19.78 -2.33 5.55
C LYS A 185 -19.57 -1.56 4.24
N ALA A 186 -18.66 -2.01 3.38
CA ALA A 186 -18.41 -1.38 2.08
C ALA A 186 -19.66 -1.34 1.20
N LYS A 187 -20.51 -2.36 1.24
CA LYS A 187 -21.81 -2.40 0.54
C LYS A 187 -22.81 -1.37 1.06
N GLN A 188 -22.64 -0.86 2.29
CA GLN A 188 -23.52 0.14 2.89
C GLN A 188 -23.05 1.57 2.58
N VAL A 189 -21.83 1.74 2.10
CA VAL A 189 -21.30 3.06 1.68
C VAL A 189 -22.09 3.56 0.49
N LYS A 190 -22.63 4.77 0.62
CA LYS A 190 -23.34 5.44 -0.47
C LYS A 190 -22.38 6.34 -1.25
N PRO A 191 -22.57 6.49 -2.57
CA PRO A 191 -21.78 7.44 -3.35
C PRO A 191 -21.83 8.85 -2.76
N SER A 192 -20.69 9.49 -2.65
CA SER A 192 -20.56 10.90 -2.24
C SER A 192 -21.08 11.86 -3.31
N ALA A 193 -21.03 13.16 -3.03
CA ALA A 193 -21.34 14.19 -4.04
C ALA A 193 -20.44 14.12 -5.28
N ARG A 194 -19.28 13.43 -5.19
CA ARG A 194 -18.38 13.15 -6.32
C ARG A 194 -18.74 11.86 -7.09
N GLY A 195 -19.76 11.13 -6.65
CA GLY A 195 -20.15 9.83 -7.21
C GLY A 195 -19.27 8.67 -6.77
N GLU A 196 -18.38 8.86 -5.77
CA GLU A 196 -17.42 7.87 -5.31
C GLU A 196 -17.87 7.17 -4.02
N LEU A 197 -17.60 5.88 -3.90
CA LEU A 197 -17.70 5.12 -2.65
C LEU A 197 -16.45 5.41 -1.81
N GLU A 198 -16.58 6.41 -0.94
CA GLU A 198 -15.44 6.96 -0.20
C GLU A 198 -14.95 6.01 0.88
N ILE A 199 -13.64 5.83 0.95
CA ILE A 199 -13.00 5.08 2.03
C ILE A 199 -13.17 5.80 3.37
N THR A 200 -13.25 7.12 3.36
CA THR A 200 -13.47 7.95 4.55
C THR A 200 -14.80 7.60 5.19
N THR A 201 -15.88 7.42 4.42
CA THR A 201 -17.18 6.97 4.96
C THR A 201 -17.09 5.59 5.61
N LEU A 202 -16.34 4.66 5.00
CA LEU A 202 -16.10 3.34 5.62
C LEU A 202 -15.33 3.48 6.94
N ASN A 203 -14.32 4.34 7.01
CA ASN A 203 -13.57 4.61 8.24
C ASN A 203 -14.45 5.24 9.32
N GLU A 204 -15.35 6.16 8.95
CA GLU A 204 -16.31 6.79 9.87
C GLU A 204 -17.25 5.75 10.50
N MET A 205 -17.72 4.75 9.73
CA MET A 205 -18.56 3.69 10.27
C MET A 205 -17.82 2.92 11.39
N TYR A 206 -16.54 2.59 11.20
CA TYR A 206 -15.73 1.97 12.25
C TYR A 206 -15.44 2.90 13.42
N LEU A 207 -15.24 4.18 13.17
CA LEU A 207 -15.02 5.18 14.21
C LEU A 207 -16.26 5.32 15.12
N GLN A 208 -17.46 5.41 14.52
CA GLN A 208 -18.73 5.52 15.25
C GLN A 208 -19.03 4.28 16.11
N GLU A 209 -18.57 3.10 15.70
CA GLU A 209 -18.67 1.88 16.48
C GLU A 209 -17.56 1.74 17.56
N GLY A 210 -16.65 2.71 17.68
CA GLY A 210 -15.50 2.62 18.59
C GLY A 210 -14.48 1.53 18.21
N LYS A 211 -14.49 1.10 16.94
CA LYS A 211 -13.65 0.02 16.42
C LYS A 211 -12.54 0.48 15.48
N LEU A 212 -12.32 1.78 15.33
CA LEU A 212 -11.22 2.33 14.55
C LEU A 212 -10.06 2.72 15.44
N ASP A 213 -8.88 2.21 15.13
CA ASP A 213 -7.60 2.60 15.70
C ASP A 213 -6.83 3.50 14.73
N VAL A 214 -6.27 4.60 15.19
CA VAL A 214 -5.47 5.51 14.36
C VAL A 214 -4.04 5.50 14.86
N GLN A 215 -3.12 4.91 14.07
CA GLN A 215 -1.71 4.90 14.39
C GLN A 215 -0.98 6.07 13.72
N LEU A 216 -0.40 6.97 14.50
CA LEU A 216 0.37 8.09 13.96
C LEU A 216 1.76 7.65 13.54
N LEU A 217 2.10 7.93 12.28
CA LEU A 217 3.44 7.81 11.73
C LEU A 217 4.18 9.11 12.05
N GLY A 218 4.96 9.10 13.12
CA GLY A 218 5.68 10.27 13.62
C GLY A 218 7.03 10.47 12.94
N ARG A 219 7.95 11.16 13.65
CA ARG A 219 9.31 11.41 13.15
C ARG A 219 10.04 10.10 12.83
N GLY A 220 10.79 10.09 11.73
CA GLY A 220 11.52 8.92 11.25
C GLY A 220 10.71 8.03 10.30
N TYR A 221 9.45 8.38 10.01
CA TYR A 221 8.67 7.78 8.94
C TYR A 221 8.56 8.73 7.75
N ALA A 222 8.54 8.18 6.56
CA ALA A 222 8.17 8.85 5.33
C ALA A 222 6.95 8.15 4.72
N TRP A 223 5.96 8.94 4.38
CA TRP A 223 4.85 8.57 3.52
C TRP A 223 4.88 9.45 2.28
N LEU A 224 4.93 8.85 1.11
CA LEU A 224 5.04 9.53 -0.17
C LEU A 224 3.83 9.13 -1.03
N ASP A 225 2.96 10.11 -1.29
CA ASP A 225 1.89 10.00 -2.29
C ASP A 225 2.43 10.47 -3.64
N THR A 226 2.65 9.51 -4.53
CA THR A 226 3.32 9.75 -5.82
C THR A 226 2.33 10.08 -6.94
N GLY A 227 1.31 10.87 -6.64
CA GLY A 227 0.19 11.17 -7.53
C GLY A 227 0.41 12.31 -8.52
N THR A 228 1.50 13.08 -8.42
CA THR A 228 1.87 14.21 -9.30
C THR A 228 3.28 14.04 -9.85
N MET A 229 3.67 14.85 -10.85
CA MET A 229 5.01 14.82 -11.42
C MET A 229 6.09 15.12 -10.36
N ASP A 230 5.89 16.18 -9.59
CA ASP A 230 6.85 16.60 -8.57
C ASP A 230 6.97 15.54 -7.46
N SER A 231 5.85 15.03 -6.94
CA SER A 231 5.88 14.00 -5.91
C SER A 231 6.48 12.67 -6.39
N LEU A 232 6.39 12.36 -7.69
CA LEU A 232 7.05 11.19 -8.27
C LEU A 232 8.59 11.37 -8.29
N VAL A 233 9.06 12.55 -8.65
CA VAL A 233 10.50 12.88 -8.65
C VAL A 233 11.04 12.90 -7.22
N GLU A 234 10.35 13.58 -6.30
CA GLU A 234 10.71 13.62 -4.88
C GLU A 234 10.81 12.22 -4.26
N ALA A 235 9.85 11.34 -4.58
CA ALA A 235 9.89 9.96 -4.12
C ALA A 235 11.10 9.20 -4.67
N ALA A 236 11.43 9.37 -5.96
CA ALA A 236 12.59 8.73 -6.56
C ALA A 236 13.90 9.25 -5.93
N ASP A 237 14.02 10.54 -5.67
CA ASP A 237 15.18 11.14 -5.01
C ASP A 237 15.29 10.69 -3.54
N PHE A 238 14.19 10.61 -2.81
CA PHE A 238 14.16 10.10 -1.45
C PHE A 238 14.68 8.65 -1.40
N VAL A 239 14.11 7.77 -2.23
CA VAL A 239 14.51 6.36 -2.29
C VAL A 239 16.00 6.25 -2.65
N ARG A 240 16.45 6.97 -3.68
CA ARG A 240 17.85 6.99 -4.12
C ARG A 240 18.78 7.39 -2.99
N MET A 241 18.45 8.49 -2.30
CA MET A 241 19.28 9.02 -1.21
C MET A 241 19.42 8.01 -0.06
N ILE A 242 18.31 7.42 0.39
CA ILE A 242 18.32 6.44 1.48
C ILE A 242 19.09 5.18 1.07
N GLU A 243 18.79 4.60 -0.09
CA GLU A 243 19.46 3.38 -0.56
C GLU A 243 20.97 3.59 -0.72
N GLN A 244 21.40 4.73 -1.26
CA GLN A 244 22.83 5.04 -1.41
C GLN A 244 23.53 5.26 -0.06
N ARG A 245 22.87 5.89 0.89
CA ARG A 245 23.46 6.19 2.22
C ARG A 245 23.54 4.98 3.12
N GLN A 246 22.53 4.12 3.07
CA GLN A 246 22.44 2.96 3.96
C GLN A 246 22.96 1.66 3.32
N GLY A 247 23.16 1.64 2.00
CA GLY A 247 23.60 0.43 1.28
C GLY A 247 22.54 -0.67 1.22
N ILE A 248 21.27 -0.31 1.40
CA ILE A 248 20.11 -1.23 1.39
C ILE A 248 19.24 -1.00 0.17
N LYS A 249 18.22 -1.85 0.00
CA LYS A 249 17.10 -1.61 -0.91
C LYS A 249 15.83 -1.34 -0.11
N ILE A 250 15.09 -0.28 -0.47
CA ILE A 250 13.74 -0.04 0.03
C ILE A 250 12.80 -0.90 -0.79
N SER A 251 11.96 -1.72 -0.11
CA SER A 251 10.90 -2.49 -0.78
C SER A 251 11.44 -3.42 -1.89
N ALA A 252 12.33 -4.35 -1.50
CA ALA A 252 12.76 -5.45 -2.34
C ALA A 252 11.95 -6.72 -1.98
N PRO A 253 10.90 -7.09 -2.75
CA PRO A 253 10.01 -8.21 -2.42
C PRO A 253 10.76 -9.53 -2.22
N GLU A 254 11.75 -9.83 -3.05
CA GLU A 254 12.55 -11.06 -2.98
C GLU A 254 13.37 -11.14 -1.68
N GLU A 255 13.94 -10.02 -1.25
CA GLU A 255 14.68 -9.96 0.01
C GLU A 255 13.74 -10.16 1.21
N ILE A 256 12.55 -9.51 1.21
CA ILE A 256 11.54 -9.68 2.25
C ILE A 256 11.09 -11.14 2.32
N ALA A 257 10.78 -11.75 1.18
CA ALA A 257 10.38 -13.15 1.08
C ALA A 257 11.45 -14.09 1.63
N TYR A 258 12.71 -13.84 1.30
CA TYR A 258 13.83 -14.64 1.80
C TYR A 258 14.01 -14.48 3.32
N LYS A 259 13.98 -13.26 3.84
CA LYS A 259 14.09 -12.98 5.28
C LYS A 259 12.94 -13.57 6.09
N TYR A 260 11.76 -13.68 5.51
CA TYR A 260 10.58 -14.31 6.15
C TYR A 260 10.56 -15.84 5.95
N GLY A 261 11.51 -16.40 5.21
CA GLY A 261 11.58 -17.84 4.95
C GLY A 261 10.50 -18.34 3.97
N TRP A 262 9.86 -17.44 3.22
CA TRP A 262 8.86 -17.80 2.21
C TRP A 262 9.49 -18.35 0.93
N ILE A 263 10.73 -17.95 0.65
CA ILE A 263 11.56 -18.51 -0.40
C ILE A 263 12.92 -18.94 0.17
N ASN A 264 13.55 -19.90 -0.47
CA ASN A 264 14.90 -20.35 -0.09
C ASN A 264 15.98 -19.57 -0.86
N ARG A 265 17.26 -19.81 -0.52
CA ARG A 265 18.42 -19.19 -1.16
C ARG A 265 18.48 -19.45 -2.65
N GLY A 266 18.13 -20.68 -3.11
CA GLY A 266 18.12 -21.03 -4.53
C GLY A 266 17.14 -20.14 -5.31
N LYS A 267 15.92 -19.97 -4.80
CA LYS A 267 14.88 -19.12 -5.41
C LYS A 267 15.29 -17.64 -5.46
N LEU A 268 15.95 -17.16 -4.40
CA LEU A 268 16.50 -15.79 -4.37
C LEU A 268 17.58 -15.61 -5.45
N LEU A 269 18.46 -16.59 -5.65
CA LEU A 269 19.50 -16.53 -6.69
C LEU A 269 18.91 -16.62 -8.11
N GLU A 270 17.86 -17.42 -8.33
CA GLU A 270 17.12 -17.42 -9.62
C GLU A 270 16.59 -16.02 -9.96
N SER A 271 16.01 -15.33 -8.97
CA SER A 271 15.55 -13.95 -9.15
C SER A 271 16.72 -13.00 -9.45
N ALA A 272 17.85 -13.15 -8.74
CA ALA A 272 19.05 -12.36 -8.99
C ALA A 272 19.63 -12.58 -10.41
N GLU A 273 19.55 -13.81 -10.93
CA GLU A 273 19.96 -14.13 -12.31
C GLU A 273 19.04 -13.49 -13.35
N ARG A 274 17.71 -13.52 -13.10
CA ARG A 274 16.71 -12.85 -13.95
C ARG A 274 17.00 -11.35 -14.10
N TYR A 275 17.46 -10.68 -13.04
CA TYR A 275 17.83 -9.26 -13.07
C TYR A 275 19.25 -9.02 -13.61
N GLY A 276 20.02 -10.04 -13.87
CA GLY A 276 21.33 -10.00 -14.55
C GLY A 276 22.37 -9.16 -13.81
N LYS A 277 23.02 -8.26 -14.53
CA LYS A 277 24.09 -7.39 -14.00
C LYS A 277 23.58 -6.09 -13.37
N SER A 278 22.25 -5.94 -13.21
CA SER A 278 21.68 -4.73 -12.61
C SER A 278 22.14 -4.57 -11.14
N PRO A 279 22.18 -3.36 -10.60
CA PRO A 279 22.44 -3.12 -9.18
C PRO A 279 21.43 -3.85 -8.28
N TYR A 280 20.18 -4.00 -8.72
CA TYR A 280 19.15 -4.75 -8.00
C TYR A 280 19.48 -6.25 -7.93
N GLY A 281 19.85 -6.88 -9.05
CA GLY A 281 20.29 -8.28 -9.08
C GLY A 281 21.55 -8.53 -8.24
N GLN A 282 22.51 -7.57 -8.24
CA GLN A 282 23.69 -7.67 -7.39
C GLN A 282 23.35 -7.56 -5.90
N HIS A 283 22.38 -6.72 -5.55
CA HIS A 283 21.87 -6.63 -4.17
C HIS A 283 21.32 -7.99 -3.70
N LEU A 284 20.46 -8.64 -4.50
CA LEU A 284 19.91 -9.95 -4.15
C LEU A 284 21.00 -11.03 -3.96
N ARG A 285 22.08 -11.00 -4.77
CA ARG A 285 23.24 -11.89 -4.56
C ARG A 285 23.93 -11.60 -3.23
N ASN A 286 24.11 -10.33 -2.89
CA ASN A 286 24.72 -9.95 -1.61
C ASN A 286 23.84 -10.38 -0.42
N VAL A 287 22.52 -10.32 -0.55
CA VAL A 287 21.57 -10.86 0.46
C VAL A 287 21.73 -12.38 0.57
N ALA A 288 21.75 -13.09 -0.55
CA ALA A 288 21.90 -14.56 -0.57
C ALA A 288 23.24 -15.04 0.01
N ASP A 289 24.29 -14.21 -0.05
CA ASP A 289 25.62 -14.49 0.46
C ASP A 289 25.87 -13.95 1.88
N ASP A 290 24.83 -13.51 2.58
CA ASP A 290 24.88 -12.92 3.94
C ASP A 290 25.88 -11.76 4.08
N ARG A 291 26.12 -11.02 3.00
CA ARG A 291 27.03 -9.87 2.98
C ARG A 291 26.42 -8.59 3.53
N LEU A 292 25.10 -8.55 3.66
CA LEU A 292 24.35 -7.41 4.19
C LEU A 292 23.86 -7.73 5.60
N LYS A 293 24.36 -6.97 6.58
CA LYS A 293 24.00 -7.11 7.99
C LYS A 293 23.32 -5.82 8.46
N TYR A 294 22.01 -5.82 8.64
CA TYR A 294 21.20 -4.72 9.18
C TYR A 294 19.92 -5.22 9.83
#